data_f90b2b1ded566751248cbf6b36a79795
#
_entry.id   f90b2b1ded566751248cbf6b36a79795
#
_cell.length_a   1.000
_cell.length_b   1.000
_cell.length_c   1.000
_cell.angle_alpha   90.00
_cell.angle_beta   90.00
_cell.angle_gamma   90.00
#
_symmetry.space_group_name_H-M   'P 1'
#
loop_
_entity.id
_entity.type
_entity.pdbx_description
1 polymer ?
#
loop_
_entity_poly.entity_id
_entity_poly.type
_entity_poly.pdbx_seq_one_letter_code
_entity_poly.pdbx_strand_id
1 'polypeptide(L)'
;MSLLKKLLVTAATAALAAVALAVPAQADTVSVSPPGANDWSCAPSAAHPYPVILVPGTFESMAKNWATMSPKLKQAGYCVFALDYGEYNGVAASGPIDQSAQQLAPFVDAVLASTKASQVDLVGHSQGGMMPRYYLGFLGGAKKVHQLIGIAPSNHGTQGVIVPGPDGLPSLTSSSPSACPACADQTAGSPFLQKLNSIGDTVKGPSYTVISTTHDEVVTPYQSQALSGAASQVTNIVIQDKCPADPIEHDQTPNDPVVQQLVLQALSLARGPADPAYQPACV
;
A
#
# COMPACT_ATOMS: atom_id res chain seq x y z
N MET A 1 33.64 44.42 75.91
CA MET A 1 34.42 44.60 74.71
C MET A 1 34.19 43.34 73.85
N SER A 2 33.31 43.40 72.89
CA SER A 2 32.89 42.21 72.07
C SER A 2 33.09 42.54 70.60
N LEU A 3 34.02 41.81 69.96
CA LEU A 3 34.22 41.91 68.52
C LEU A 3 33.22 41.01 67.77
N LEU A 4 32.33 41.64 67.02
CA LEU A 4 31.49 40.97 66.06
C LEU A 4 32.35 40.64 64.79
N LYS A 5 32.52 39.36 64.51
CA LYS A 5 33.00 38.87 63.21
C LYS A 5 31.87 38.79 62.20
N LYS A 6 31.91 39.60 61.17
CA LYS A 6 31.03 39.50 60.01
C LYS A 6 31.54 38.39 59.08
N LEU A 7 30.78 37.31 58.91
CA LEU A 7 30.99 36.34 57.83
C LEU A 7 30.37 36.88 56.54
N LEU A 8 31.20 37.04 55.51
CA LEU A 8 30.74 37.24 54.13
C LEU A 8 30.49 35.85 53.50
N VAL A 9 29.25 35.61 53.16
CA VAL A 9 28.86 34.44 52.34
C VAL A 9 28.83 34.88 50.87
N THR A 10 29.81 34.42 50.09
CA THR A 10 29.84 34.60 48.63
C THR A 10 29.01 33.49 48.02
N ALA A 11 27.85 33.83 47.43
CA ALA A 11 27.05 32.93 46.65
C ALA A 11 27.64 32.84 45.22
N ALA A 12 28.17 31.67 44.85
CA ALA A 12 28.58 31.38 43.48
C ALA A 12 27.36 30.90 42.67
N THR A 13 26.89 31.72 41.77
CA THR A 13 25.86 31.34 40.76
C THR A 13 26.52 30.57 39.64
N ALA A 14 26.31 29.25 39.59
CA ALA A 14 26.67 28.43 38.46
C ALA A 14 25.63 28.62 37.33
N ALA A 15 26.01 29.25 36.24
CA ALA A 15 25.23 29.35 35.04
C ALA A 15 25.31 28.02 34.26
N LEU A 16 24.25 27.24 34.26
CA LEU A 16 24.10 26.09 33.33
C LEU A 16 23.82 26.63 31.92
N ALA A 17 24.81 26.54 31.05
CA ALA A 17 24.59 26.73 29.63
C ALA A 17 23.92 25.49 29.05
N ALA A 18 22.61 25.61 28.70
CA ALA A 18 21.88 24.60 27.94
C ALA A 18 22.40 24.62 26.49
N VAL A 19 23.20 23.63 26.12
CA VAL A 19 23.54 23.38 24.72
C VAL A 19 22.30 22.76 24.04
N ALA A 20 21.54 23.56 23.32
CA ALA A 20 20.50 23.08 22.43
C ALA A 20 21.20 22.35 21.27
N LEU A 21 21.17 21.04 21.26
CA LEU A 21 21.50 20.23 20.09
C LEU A 21 20.46 20.54 19.02
N ALA A 22 20.84 21.30 18.00
CA ALA A 22 20.03 21.48 16.81
C ALA A 22 19.94 20.11 16.10
N VAL A 23 18.78 19.46 16.20
CA VAL A 23 18.44 18.32 15.34
C VAL A 23 18.39 18.88 13.93
N PRO A 24 19.17 18.34 12.97
CA PRO A 24 19.02 18.78 11.58
C PRO A 24 17.59 18.51 11.17
N ALA A 25 16.89 19.56 10.71
CA ALA A 25 15.59 19.39 10.06
C ALA A 25 15.85 18.52 8.84
N GLN A 26 15.36 17.27 8.88
CA GLN A 26 15.22 16.47 7.67
C GLN A 26 14.31 17.28 6.75
N ALA A 27 14.82 17.63 5.58
CA ALA A 27 13.99 18.18 4.54
C ALA A 27 12.94 17.12 4.21
N ASP A 28 11.68 17.39 4.55
CA ASP A 28 10.56 16.58 4.08
C ASP A 28 10.67 16.55 2.56
N THR A 29 11.01 15.40 2.01
CA THR A 29 10.91 15.19 0.57
C THR A 29 9.43 15.31 0.26
N VAL A 30 9.05 16.40 -0.41
CA VAL A 30 7.66 16.62 -0.80
C VAL A 30 7.24 15.46 -1.69
N SER A 31 6.43 14.57 -1.12
CA SER A 31 5.90 13.42 -1.83
C SER A 31 5.01 13.91 -2.97
N VAL A 32 5.36 13.57 -4.22
CA VAL A 32 4.64 14.01 -5.41
C VAL A 32 3.45 13.09 -5.63
N SER A 33 2.23 13.66 -5.57
CA SER A 33 1.01 12.91 -5.87
C SER A 33 0.94 12.55 -7.36
N PRO A 34 0.42 11.36 -7.71
CA PRO A 34 0.13 11.03 -9.10
C PRO A 34 -0.96 11.97 -9.65
N PRO A 35 -0.99 12.22 -10.97
CA PRO A 35 -1.98 13.11 -11.57
C PRO A 35 -3.41 12.71 -11.18
N GLY A 36 -4.20 13.66 -10.68
CA GLY A 36 -5.59 13.46 -10.31
C GLY A 36 -5.85 12.90 -8.91
N ALA A 37 -4.81 12.52 -8.15
CA ALA A 37 -4.95 12.09 -6.77
C ALA A 37 -4.74 13.23 -5.75
N ASN A 38 -5.17 12.93 -4.51
CA ASN A 38 -4.97 13.76 -3.32
C ASN A 38 -5.60 15.16 -3.38
N ASP A 39 -6.75 15.25 -4.08
CA ASP A 39 -7.64 16.39 -3.96
C ASP A 39 -8.51 16.21 -2.69
N TRP A 40 -8.06 16.76 -1.57
CA TRP A 40 -8.72 16.65 -0.28
C TRP A 40 -10.06 17.39 -0.19
N SER A 41 -10.42 18.17 -1.21
CA SER A 41 -11.74 18.81 -1.37
C SER A 41 -12.72 17.96 -2.17
N CYS A 42 -12.29 16.81 -2.71
CA CYS A 42 -13.12 15.92 -3.51
C CYS A 42 -14.28 15.35 -2.69
N ALA A 43 -15.50 15.51 -3.22
CA ALA A 43 -16.71 14.92 -2.65
C ALA A 43 -17.17 13.73 -3.51
N PRO A 44 -17.26 12.51 -2.95
CA PRO A 44 -17.77 11.35 -3.65
C PRO A 44 -19.19 11.57 -4.17
N SER A 45 -19.47 11.04 -5.35
CA SER A 45 -20.82 11.12 -5.97
C SER A 45 -21.69 9.93 -5.56
N ALA A 46 -22.98 10.00 -5.82
CA ALA A 46 -23.87 8.86 -5.61
C ALA A 46 -23.54 7.65 -6.52
N ALA A 47 -22.94 7.91 -7.69
CA ALA A 47 -22.48 6.86 -8.59
C ALA A 47 -21.17 6.22 -8.11
N HIS A 48 -20.32 6.96 -7.41
CA HIS A 48 -19.04 6.53 -6.86
C HIS A 48 -18.94 6.95 -5.39
N PRO A 49 -19.66 6.25 -4.48
CA PRO A 49 -19.78 6.66 -3.08
C PRO A 49 -18.52 6.42 -2.24
N TYR A 50 -17.61 5.58 -2.72
CA TYR A 50 -16.39 5.20 -2.02
C TYR A 50 -15.17 5.84 -2.69
N PRO A 51 -14.38 6.66 -1.98
CA PRO A 51 -13.11 7.15 -2.51
C PRO A 51 -12.13 6.00 -2.68
N VAL A 52 -11.29 6.06 -3.71
CA VAL A 52 -10.29 5.05 -4.04
C VAL A 52 -8.95 5.46 -3.46
N ILE A 53 -8.31 4.58 -2.70
CA ILE A 53 -6.96 4.75 -2.19
C ILE A 53 -6.02 3.80 -2.96
N LEU A 54 -4.98 4.37 -3.57
CA LEU A 54 -3.96 3.68 -4.34
C LEU A 54 -2.73 3.39 -3.47
N VAL A 55 -2.36 2.11 -3.35
CA VAL A 55 -1.29 1.63 -2.47
C VAL A 55 -0.17 1.03 -3.32
N PRO A 56 1.00 1.69 -3.44
CA PRO A 56 2.07 1.26 -4.34
C PRO A 56 2.78 -0.02 -3.89
N GLY A 57 3.55 -0.62 -4.80
CA GLY A 57 4.38 -1.78 -4.58
C GLY A 57 5.72 -1.47 -3.90
N THR A 58 6.51 -2.52 -3.63
CA THR A 58 7.87 -2.42 -3.08
C THR A 58 8.76 -1.62 -4.02
N PHE A 59 9.57 -0.70 -3.47
CA PHE A 59 10.45 0.24 -4.17
C PHE A 59 9.73 1.29 -5.04
N GLU A 60 8.42 1.32 -5.00
CA GLU A 60 7.61 2.23 -5.81
C GLU A 60 7.11 3.42 -4.97
N SER A 61 7.22 4.62 -5.54
CA SER A 61 6.48 5.77 -5.02
C SER A 61 5.06 5.79 -5.59
N MET A 62 4.13 6.46 -4.89
CA MET A 62 2.78 6.65 -5.40
C MET A 62 2.75 7.36 -6.76
N ALA A 63 3.68 8.30 -6.98
CA ALA A 63 3.76 9.05 -8.25
C ALA A 63 4.12 8.15 -9.43
N LYS A 64 5.08 7.24 -9.24
CA LYS A 64 5.56 6.33 -10.29
C LYS A 64 4.57 5.19 -10.54
N ASN A 65 4.15 4.50 -9.49
CA ASN A 65 3.32 3.31 -9.60
C ASN A 65 1.92 3.62 -10.19
N TRP A 66 1.39 4.83 -9.91
CA TRP A 66 0.02 5.20 -10.28
C TRP A 66 -0.09 6.29 -11.34
N ALA A 67 0.98 6.51 -12.11
CA ALA A 67 1.04 7.58 -13.10
C ALA A 67 -0.07 7.52 -14.16
N THR A 68 -0.53 6.33 -14.53
CA THR A 68 -1.58 6.11 -15.56
C THR A 68 -2.93 5.74 -14.96
N MET A 69 -2.98 4.93 -13.90
CA MET A 69 -4.22 4.50 -13.25
C MET A 69 -4.93 5.66 -12.58
N SER A 70 -4.21 6.50 -11.83
CA SER A 70 -4.82 7.61 -11.07
C SER A 70 -5.60 8.60 -11.95
N PRO A 71 -5.04 9.15 -13.05
CA PRO A 71 -5.79 10.04 -13.92
C PRO A 71 -7.00 9.35 -14.59
N LYS A 72 -6.88 8.06 -14.90
CA LYS A 72 -7.98 7.28 -15.47
C LYS A 72 -9.15 7.13 -14.50
N LEU A 73 -8.87 6.83 -13.22
CA LEU A 73 -9.87 6.78 -12.16
C LEU A 73 -10.51 8.15 -11.91
N LYS A 74 -9.70 9.22 -11.89
CA LYS A 74 -10.22 10.59 -11.77
C LYS A 74 -11.13 10.96 -12.95
N GLN A 75 -10.75 10.60 -14.16
CA GLN A 75 -11.57 10.82 -15.37
C GLN A 75 -12.89 10.03 -15.31
N ALA A 76 -12.88 8.84 -14.71
CA ALA A 76 -14.09 8.04 -14.48
C ALA A 76 -14.97 8.58 -13.35
N GLY A 77 -14.58 9.66 -12.66
CA GLY A 77 -15.39 10.36 -11.65
C GLY A 77 -15.15 9.93 -10.20
N TYR A 78 -14.11 9.15 -9.93
CA TYR A 78 -13.74 8.76 -8.56
C TYR A 78 -12.99 9.87 -7.84
N CYS A 79 -13.18 9.98 -6.52
CA CYS A 79 -12.23 10.66 -5.64
C CYS A 79 -11.04 9.73 -5.42
N VAL A 80 -9.86 10.14 -5.90
CA VAL A 80 -8.64 9.32 -5.87
C VAL A 80 -7.67 9.88 -4.85
N PHE A 81 -7.13 8.99 -4.02
CA PHE A 81 -6.08 9.28 -3.06
C PHE A 81 -4.94 8.29 -3.24
N ALA A 82 -3.73 8.69 -2.89
CA ALA A 82 -2.56 7.83 -2.94
C ALA A 82 -1.59 8.21 -1.82
N LEU A 83 -0.83 7.26 -1.32
CA LEU A 83 0.14 7.49 -0.25
C LEU A 83 1.48 6.85 -0.60
N ASP A 84 2.57 7.47 -0.13
CA ASP A 84 3.84 6.81 0.09
C ASP A 84 3.87 6.26 1.51
N TYR A 85 4.49 5.10 1.71
CA TYR A 85 4.55 4.44 3.00
C TYR A 85 5.83 3.61 3.12
N GLY A 86 6.14 3.18 4.35
CA GLY A 86 7.15 2.17 4.61
C GLY A 86 8.54 2.53 4.10
N GLU A 87 8.91 3.81 4.09
CA GLU A 87 10.27 4.21 3.73
C GLU A 87 11.27 3.62 4.74
N TYR A 88 12.31 3.01 4.22
CA TYR A 88 13.41 2.49 5.01
C TYR A 88 14.74 2.82 4.34
N ASN A 89 15.62 3.53 5.06
CA ASN A 89 16.90 4.02 4.53
C ASN A 89 16.78 4.82 3.20
N GLY A 90 15.74 5.63 3.07
CA GLY A 90 15.50 6.44 1.87
C GLY A 90 14.87 5.68 0.69
N VAL A 91 14.45 4.42 0.89
CA VAL A 91 13.83 3.58 -0.14
C VAL A 91 12.35 3.37 0.17
N ALA A 92 11.49 3.73 -0.77
CA ALA A 92 10.04 3.64 -0.61
C ALA A 92 9.56 2.19 -0.44
N ALA A 93 8.54 1.97 0.39
CA ALA A 93 7.86 0.70 0.62
C ALA A 93 8.81 -0.49 0.88
N SER A 94 9.95 -0.26 1.53
CA SER A 94 10.97 -1.28 1.84
C SER A 94 11.07 -1.61 3.34
N GLY A 95 10.39 -0.87 4.21
CA GLY A 95 10.33 -1.10 5.65
C GLY A 95 9.44 -2.28 6.05
N PRO A 96 9.42 -2.66 7.35
CA PRO A 96 8.59 -3.76 7.85
C PRO A 96 7.11 -3.57 7.47
N ILE A 97 6.47 -4.60 6.91
CA ILE A 97 5.13 -4.48 6.33
C ILE A 97 4.05 -4.25 7.39
N ASP A 98 4.20 -4.79 8.58
CA ASP A 98 3.26 -4.54 9.69
C ASP A 98 3.29 -3.07 10.15
N GLN A 99 4.46 -2.40 10.10
CA GLN A 99 4.59 -0.97 10.38
C GLN A 99 4.03 -0.13 9.21
N SER A 100 4.24 -0.57 7.98
CA SER A 100 3.64 0.03 6.78
C SER A 100 2.12 0.01 6.84
N ALA A 101 1.53 -1.09 7.27
CA ALA A 101 0.08 -1.20 7.49
C ALA A 101 -0.45 -0.23 8.57
N GLN A 102 0.37 0.09 9.59
CA GLN A 102 0.04 1.10 10.58
C GLN A 102 0.02 2.52 10.02
N GLN A 103 0.76 2.81 8.93
CA GLN A 103 0.70 4.10 8.23
C GLN A 103 -0.54 4.21 7.34
N LEU A 104 -1.02 3.09 6.77
CA LEU A 104 -2.26 3.06 5.98
C LEU A 104 -3.49 3.40 6.84
N ALA A 105 -3.53 2.96 8.09
CA ALA A 105 -4.69 3.15 8.97
C ALA A 105 -5.09 4.63 9.16
N PRO A 106 -4.21 5.55 9.61
CA PRO A 106 -4.53 6.96 9.73
C PRO A 106 -4.78 7.65 8.38
N PHE A 107 -4.18 7.18 7.29
CA PHE A 107 -4.44 7.72 5.96
C PHE A 107 -5.88 7.41 5.53
N VAL A 108 -6.37 6.19 5.72
CA VAL A 108 -7.78 5.82 5.49
C VAL A 108 -8.70 6.71 6.34
N ASP A 109 -8.36 6.93 7.61
CA ASP A 109 -9.17 7.78 8.49
C ASP A 109 -9.22 9.24 8.02
N ALA A 110 -8.11 9.78 7.53
CA ALA A 110 -8.05 11.12 6.95
C ALA A 110 -8.91 11.23 5.68
N VAL A 111 -8.86 10.23 4.79
CA VAL A 111 -9.69 10.19 3.58
C VAL A 111 -11.17 10.13 3.92
N LEU A 112 -11.58 9.26 4.86
CA LEU A 112 -12.96 9.19 5.31
C LEU A 112 -13.42 10.51 5.96
N ALA A 113 -12.56 11.14 6.75
CA ALA A 113 -12.87 12.42 7.40
C ALA A 113 -13.04 13.56 6.39
N SER A 114 -12.21 13.64 5.35
CA SER A 114 -12.30 14.69 4.33
C SER A 114 -13.49 14.49 3.40
N THR A 115 -13.72 13.27 2.93
CA THR A 115 -14.75 12.93 1.94
C THR A 115 -16.15 12.71 2.54
N LYS A 116 -16.25 12.49 3.86
CA LYS A 116 -17.47 12.06 4.56
C LYS A 116 -18.03 10.72 4.06
N ALA A 117 -17.24 9.94 3.34
CA ALA A 117 -17.62 8.60 2.92
C ALA A 117 -17.69 7.65 4.11
N SER A 118 -18.53 6.60 4.00
CA SER A 118 -18.66 5.57 5.04
C SER A 118 -17.55 4.52 4.97
N GLN A 119 -17.01 4.28 3.76
CA GLN A 119 -15.96 3.31 3.47
C GLN A 119 -15.09 3.83 2.32
N VAL A 120 -13.95 3.20 2.11
CA VAL A 120 -13.05 3.42 0.97
C VAL A 120 -12.90 2.14 0.16
N ASP A 121 -12.51 2.27 -1.11
CA ASP A 121 -11.97 1.18 -1.93
C ASP A 121 -10.45 1.26 -1.91
N LEU A 122 -9.79 0.11 -1.75
CA LEU A 122 -8.34 -0.01 -1.82
C LEU A 122 -7.93 -0.68 -3.13
N VAL A 123 -7.05 -0.06 -3.88
CA VAL A 123 -6.40 -0.64 -5.06
C VAL A 123 -4.91 -0.66 -4.80
N GLY A 124 -4.33 -1.85 -4.77
CA GLY A 124 -2.92 -2.00 -4.44
C GLY A 124 -2.17 -2.87 -5.43
N HIS A 125 -0.91 -2.53 -5.66
CA HIS A 125 -0.01 -3.27 -6.52
C HIS A 125 1.01 -4.05 -5.69
N SER A 126 1.27 -5.31 -6.03
CA SER A 126 2.34 -6.11 -5.40
C SER A 126 2.18 -6.15 -3.87
N GLN A 127 3.18 -5.72 -3.09
CA GLN A 127 3.09 -5.52 -1.64
C GLN A 127 1.87 -4.68 -1.25
N GLY A 128 1.57 -3.63 -2.01
CA GLY A 128 0.41 -2.76 -1.75
C GLY A 128 -0.94 -3.45 -1.97
N GLY A 129 -0.98 -4.55 -2.71
CA GLY A 129 -2.16 -5.41 -2.84
C GLY A 129 -2.31 -6.42 -1.70
N MET A 130 -1.21 -6.77 -1.03
CA MET A 130 -1.18 -7.72 0.08
C MET A 130 -1.23 -7.03 1.46
N MET A 131 -0.41 -5.99 1.69
CA MET A 131 -0.29 -5.29 2.98
C MET A 131 -1.64 -4.82 3.56
N PRO A 132 -2.60 -4.32 2.76
CA PRO A 132 -3.91 -3.95 3.27
C PRO A 132 -4.66 -5.09 3.98
N ARG A 133 -4.39 -6.35 3.66
CA ARG A 133 -4.99 -7.49 4.39
C ARG A 133 -4.58 -7.49 5.86
N TYR A 134 -3.35 -7.05 6.18
CA TYR A 134 -2.92 -6.86 7.56
C TYR A 134 -3.71 -5.74 8.25
N TYR A 135 -3.91 -4.62 7.56
CA TYR A 135 -4.77 -3.55 8.06
C TYR A 135 -6.21 -4.02 8.33
N LEU A 136 -6.80 -4.77 7.38
CA LEU A 136 -8.15 -5.32 7.51
C LEU A 136 -8.27 -6.28 8.70
N GLY A 137 -7.32 -7.18 8.87
CA GLY A 137 -7.38 -8.25 9.85
C GLY A 137 -6.94 -7.87 11.26
N PHE A 138 -5.92 -7.00 11.38
CA PHE A 138 -5.27 -6.74 12.67
C PHE A 138 -5.40 -5.29 13.17
N LEU A 139 -5.77 -4.34 12.30
CA LEU A 139 -5.83 -2.92 12.65
C LEU A 139 -7.24 -2.31 12.54
N GLY A 140 -8.27 -3.16 12.45
CA GLY A 140 -9.67 -2.74 12.46
C GLY A 140 -10.19 -2.17 11.13
N GLY A 141 -9.46 -2.34 10.04
CA GLY A 141 -9.81 -1.82 8.71
C GLY A 141 -11.07 -2.41 8.08
N ALA A 142 -11.46 -3.62 8.46
CA ALA A 142 -12.57 -4.35 7.84
C ALA A 142 -13.92 -3.60 7.80
N LYS A 143 -14.17 -2.68 8.72
CA LYS A 143 -15.39 -1.86 8.75
C LYS A 143 -15.29 -0.60 7.89
N LYS A 144 -14.07 -0.19 7.54
CA LYS A 144 -13.75 1.06 6.82
C LYS A 144 -13.50 0.84 5.34
N VAL A 145 -13.36 -0.42 4.90
CA VAL A 145 -13.05 -0.79 3.53
C VAL A 145 -14.23 -1.53 2.92
N HIS A 146 -14.68 -1.09 1.75
CA HIS A 146 -15.72 -1.72 0.96
C HIS A 146 -15.14 -2.88 0.13
N GLN A 147 -14.03 -2.66 -0.58
CA GLN A 147 -13.33 -3.70 -1.32
C GLN A 147 -11.80 -3.47 -1.34
N LEU A 148 -11.08 -4.56 -1.54
CA LEU A 148 -9.65 -4.59 -1.82
C LEU A 148 -9.40 -5.23 -3.19
N ILE A 149 -8.81 -4.46 -4.10
CA ILE A 149 -8.38 -4.92 -5.42
C ILE A 149 -6.85 -5.02 -5.39
N GLY A 150 -6.32 -6.24 -5.46
CA GLY A 150 -4.90 -6.51 -5.54
C GLY A 150 -4.48 -6.79 -6.97
N ILE A 151 -3.55 -6.01 -7.49
CA ILE A 151 -2.92 -6.18 -8.79
C ILE A 151 -1.57 -6.85 -8.54
N ALA A 152 -1.37 -8.05 -9.06
CA ALA A 152 -0.17 -8.89 -8.86
C ALA A 152 0.27 -8.98 -7.38
N PRO A 153 -0.64 -9.21 -6.40
CA PRO A 153 -0.36 -9.07 -4.97
C PRO A 153 0.50 -10.23 -4.44
N SER A 154 1.43 -9.95 -3.53
CA SER A 154 2.26 -10.98 -2.87
C SER A 154 1.54 -11.70 -1.70
N ASN A 155 0.27 -12.12 -1.89
CA ASN A 155 -0.62 -12.62 -0.84
C ASN A 155 -0.07 -13.81 -0.02
N HIS A 156 0.62 -14.74 -0.69
CA HIS A 156 1.26 -15.90 -0.05
C HIS A 156 2.79 -15.90 -0.26
N GLY A 157 3.30 -14.71 -0.70
CA GLY A 157 4.72 -14.50 -0.91
C GLY A 157 5.26 -15.04 -2.23
N THR A 158 6.56 -14.91 -2.39
CA THR A 158 7.29 -15.35 -3.56
C THR A 158 8.37 -16.38 -3.21
N GLN A 159 8.71 -17.23 -4.17
CA GLN A 159 9.84 -18.17 -4.06
C GLN A 159 11.14 -17.43 -4.37
N GLY A 160 11.74 -16.81 -3.36
CA GLY A 160 12.92 -15.98 -3.49
C GLY A 160 12.81 -14.73 -2.62
N VAL A 161 13.76 -13.83 -2.74
CA VAL A 161 13.77 -12.55 -2.04
C VAL A 161 13.74 -11.43 -3.06
N ILE A 162 12.80 -10.51 -2.86
CA ILE A 162 12.68 -9.31 -3.70
C ILE A 162 13.87 -8.39 -3.40
N VAL A 163 14.50 -7.86 -4.44
CA VAL A 163 15.60 -6.90 -4.38
C VAL A 163 15.39 -5.79 -5.40
N PRO A 164 16.01 -4.61 -5.24
CA PRO A 164 16.06 -3.63 -6.31
C PRO A 164 16.83 -4.18 -7.51
N GLY A 165 16.19 -4.19 -8.69
CA GLY A 165 16.84 -4.48 -9.96
C GLY A 165 17.71 -3.32 -10.44
N PRO A 166 18.41 -3.47 -11.58
CA PRO A 166 19.28 -2.43 -12.14
C PRO A 166 18.55 -1.13 -12.51
N ASP A 167 17.28 -1.23 -12.83
CA ASP A 167 16.36 -0.12 -13.14
C ASP A 167 15.62 0.44 -11.92
N GLY A 168 15.88 -0.13 -10.71
CA GLY A 168 15.22 0.19 -9.47
C GLY A 168 13.84 -0.44 -9.30
N LEU A 169 13.43 -1.33 -10.21
CA LEU A 169 12.20 -2.12 -10.10
C LEU A 169 12.44 -3.40 -9.27
N PRO A 170 11.39 -4.03 -8.73
CA PRO A 170 11.51 -5.29 -8.02
C PRO A 170 12.11 -6.40 -8.90
N SER A 171 13.02 -7.17 -8.34
CA SER A 171 13.63 -8.35 -8.95
C SER A 171 13.79 -9.44 -7.90
N LEU A 172 14.09 -10.67 -8.28
CA LEU A 172 14.27 -11.78 -7.36
C LEU A 172 15.74 -12.20 -7.20
N THR A 173 16.10 -12.60 -5.98
CA THR A 173 17.37 -13.24 -5.66
C THR A 173 17.18 -14.39 -4.66
N SER A 174 18.17 -15.26 -4.55
CA SER A 174 18.21 -16.30 -3.50
C SER A 174 18.80 -15.81 -2.17
N SER A 175 19.38 -14.60 -2.12
CA SER A 175 20.00 -14.04 -0.92
C SER A 175 19.13 -12.97 -0.27
N SER A 176 18.99 -12.98 1.06
CA SER A 176 18.23 -11.99 1.80
C SER A 176 19.03 -10.68 1.94
N PRO A 177 18.53 -9.55 1.43
CA PRO A 177 19.17 -8.26 1.65
C PRO A 177 18.85 -7.76 3.07
N SER A 178 19.87 -7.45 3.83
CA SER A 178 19.73 -6.82 5.16
C SER A 178 19.10 -5.41 5.13
N ALA A 179 18.98 -4.84 3.94
CA ALA A 179 18.53 -3.46 3.73
C ALA A 179 17.05 -3.32 3.33
N CYS A 180 16.28 -4.41 3.24
CA CYS A 180 14.88 -4.39 2.84
C CYS A 180 14.04 -5.35 3.70
N PRO A 181 13.55 -4.90 4.87
CA PRO A 181 12.67 -5.72 5.70
C PRO A 181 11.42 -6.22 4.96
N ALA A 182 10.77 -5.36 4.15
CA ALA A 182 9.61 -5.75 3.35
C ALA A 182 9.91 -6.90 2.37
N CYS A 183 11.13 -6.97 1.85
CA CYS A 183 11.53 -8.04 0.94
C CYS A 183 11.59 -9.39 1.66
N ALA A 184 12.13 -9.40 2.88
CA ALA A 184 12.12 -10.60 3.74
C ALA A 184 10.70 -10.99 4.14
N ASP A 185 9.85 -10.02 4.46
CA ASP A 185 8.45 -10.26 4.83
C ASP A 185 7.66 -10.92 3.70
N GLN A 186 7.97 -10.61 2.43
CA GLN A 186 7.30 -11.15 1.25
C GLN A 186 7.84 -12.51 0.79
N THR A 187 8.90 -13.03 1.40
CA THR A 187 9.37 -14.37 1.10
C THR A 187 8.36 -15.43 1.57
N ALA A 188 8.03 -16.39 0.73
CA ALA A 188 7.08 -17.45 1.05
C ALA A 188 7.46 -18.17 2.35
N GLY A 189 6.50 -18.31 3.26
CA GLY A 189 6.72 -18.91 4.58
C GLY A 189 7.39 -17.99 5.61
N SER A 190 7.59 -16.71 5.33
CA SER A 190 8.09 -15.73 6.30
C SER A 190 7.20 -15.65 7.54
N PRO A 191 7.75 -15.27 8.71
CA PRO A 191 6.95 -15.09 9.93
C PRO A 191 5.80 -14.07 9.75
N PHE A 192 6.03 -13.02 8.94
CA PHE A 192 5.01 -12.04 8.62
C PHE A 192 3.84 -12.68 7.85
N LEU A 193 4.11 -13.43 6.77
CA LEU A 193 3.07 -14.11 5.99
C LEU A 193 2.38 -15.23 6.77
N GLN A 194 3.09 -15.95 7.62
CA GLN A 194 2.46 -16.92 8.53
C GLN A 194 1.45 -16.24 9.45
N LYS A 195 1.81 -15.09 10.04
CA LYS A 195 0.91 -14.29 10.85
C LYS A 195 -0.26 -13.73 10.02
N LEU A 196 0.01 -13.14 8.86
CA LEU A 196 -1.02 -12.57 7.97
C LEU A 196 -2.07 -13.62 7.60
N ASN A 197 -1.62 -14.81 7.19
CA ASN A 197 -2.50 -15.86 6.68
C ASN A 197 -3.09 -16.74 7.80
N SER A 198 -2.68 -16.55 9.06
CA SER A 198 -3.23 -17.30 10.20
C SER A 198 -4.72 -17.07 10.47
N ILE A 199 -5.26 -15.93 10.00
CA ILE A 199 -6.67 -15.57 10.13
C ILE A 199 -7.49 -15.92 8.87
N GLY A 200 -6.89 -16.63 7.91
CA GLY A 200 -7.44 -16.91 6.59
C GLY A 200 -7.11 -15.80 5.58
N ASP A 201 -7.51 -16.03 4.34
CA ASP A 201 -7.21 -15.12 3.22
C ASP A 201 -8.05 -13.86 3.24
N THR A 202 -9.24 -13.93 3.85
CA THR A 202 -10.21 -12.84 3.88
C THR A 202 -10.76 -12.63 5.29
N VAL A 203 -11.25 -11.42 5.56
CA VAL A 203 -12.03 -11.12 6.75
C VAL A 203 -13.46 -10.73 6.35
N LYS A 204 -14.41 -10.88 7.28
CA LYS A 204 -15.80 -10.50 7.03
C LYS A 204 -15.92 -8.98 6.80
N GLY A 205 -16.61 -8.60 5.76
CA GLY A 205 -16.92 -7.20 5.40
C GLY A 205 -16.50 -6.89 3.97
N PRO A 206 -15.23 -6.64 3.69
CA PRO A 206 -14.75 -6.31 2.35
C PRO A 206 -14.93 -7.44 1.34
N SER A 207 -15.10 -7.08 0.06
CA SER A 207 -14.89 -7.99 -1.06
C SER A 207 -13.44 -7.89 -1.56
N TYR A 208 -12.98 -8.92 -2.27
CA TYR A 208 -11.61 -9.04 -2.73
C TYR A 208 -11.56 -9.40 -4.21
N THR A 209 -10.82 -8.63 -4.98
CA THR A 209 -10.48 -8.94 -6.36
C THR A 209 -8.97 -9.07 -6.49
N VAL A 210 -8.49 -10.17 -7.06
CA VAL A 210 -7.09 -10.38 -7.38
C VAL A 210 -6.95 -10.43 -8.90
N ILE A 211 -6.02 -9.66 -9.44
CA ILE A 211 -5.68 -9.62 -10.86
C ILE A 211 -4.23 -10.05 -10.99
N SER A 212 -3.98 -11.16 -11.67
CA SER A 212 -2.65 -11.78 -11.82
C SER A 212 -2.27 -11.91 -13.27
N THR A 213 -0.96 -11.94 -13.54
CA THR A 213 -0.41 -12.29 -14.84
C THR A 213 0.37 -13.61 -14.78
N THR A 214 0.26 -14.45 -15.81
CA THR A 214 1.07 -15.67 -15.92
C THR A 214 2.54 -15.37 -16.20
N HIS A 215 2.86 -14.12 -16.58
CA HIS A 215 4.21 -13.64 -16.88
C HIS A 215 4.88 -12.96 -15.68
N ASP A 216 4.32 -13.13 -14.47
CA ASP A 216 4.90 -12.53 -13.27
C ASP A 216 6.25 -13.19 -12.93
N GLU A 217 7.31 -12.38 -12.94
CA GLU A 217 8.68 -12.80 -12.64
C GLU A 217 9.09 -12.41 -11.21
N VAL A 218 8.26 -11.66 -10.50
CA VAL A 218 8.53 -11.16 -9.14
C VAL A 218 7.76 -11.97 -8.09
N VAL A 219 6.44 -12.12 -8.25
CA VAL A 219 5.61 -12.93 -7.33
C VAL A 219 5.39 -14.31 -7.94
N THR A 220 6.33 -15.20 -7.67
CA THR A 220 6.38 -16.54 -8.26
C THR A 220 6.18 -17.64 -7.22
N PRO A 221 5.41 -18.71 -7.57
CA PRO A 221 4.58 -18.83 -8.77
C PRO A 221 3.40 -17.85 -8.71
N TYR A 222 2.91 -17.34 -9.87
CA TYR A 222 1.80 -16.37 -9.88
C TYR A 222 0.54 -16.86 -9.17
N GLN A 223 0.33 -18.16 -9.06
CA GLN A 223 -0.78 -18.76 -8.32
C GLN A 223 -0.75 -18.41 -6.82
N SER A 224 0.42 -18.04 -6.27
CA SER A 224 0.55 -17.61 -4.86
C SER A 224 -0.16 -16.26 -4.59
N GLN A 225 -0.57 -15.57 -5.64
CA GLN A 225 -1.32 -14.31 -5.55
C GLN A 225 -2.80 -14.54 -5.20
N ALA A 226 -3.37 -15.68 -5.60
CA ALA A 226 -4.79 -15.96 -5.46
C ALA A 226 -5.23 -16.02 -3.98
N LEU A 227 -6.45 -15.57 -3.71
CA LEU A 227 -7.09 -15.69 -2.39
C LEU A 227 -8.17 -16.76 -2.42
N SER A 228 -8.29 -17.48 -1.33
CA SER A 228 -9.38 -18.45 -1.08
C SER A 228 -10.54 -17.74 -0.38
N GLY A 229 -11.77 -18.03 -0.82
CA GLY A 229 -12.98 -17.48 -0.20
C GLY A 229 -14.25 -17.84 -0.99
N ALA A 230 -15.40 -17.44 -0.46
CA ALA A 230 -16.65 -17.62 -1.18
C ALA A 230 -16.67 -16.74 -2.45
N ALA A 231 -17.26 -17.24 -3.54
CA ALA A 231 -17.39 -16.49 -4.79
C ALA A 231 -18.16 -15.17 -4.66
N SER A 232 -18.97 -15.02 -3.62
CA SER A 232 -19.63 -13.75 -3.29
C SER A 232 -18.69 -12.73 -2.64
N GLN A 233 -17.47 -13.13 -2.28
CA GLN A 233 -16.49 -12.28 -1.58
C GLN A 233 -15.15 -12.19 -2.32
N VAL A 234 -14.76 -13.21 -3.09
CA VAL A 234 -13.46 -13.29 -3.76
C VAL A 234 -13.63 -13.61 -5.24
N THR A 235 -12.96 -12.83 -6.08
CA THR A 235 -12.73 -13.15 -7.50
C THR A 235 -11.23 -13.08 -7.78
N ASN A 236 -10.67 -14.16 -8.32
CA ASN A 236 -9.32 -14.21 -8.85
C ASN A 236 -9.37 -14.20 -10.37
N ILE A 237 -8.69 -13.29 -11.01
CA ILE A 237 -8.65 -13.09 -12.46
C ILE A 237 -7.21 -13.26 -12.93
N VAL A 238 -7.00 -14.12 -13.92
CA VAL A 238 -5.73 -14.22 -14.64
C VAL A 238 -5.88 -13.45 -15.95
N ILE A 239 -5.00 -12.51 -16.21
CA ILE A 239 -5.07 -11.61 -17.40
C ILE A 239 -5.10 -12.43 -18.68
N GLN A 240 -4.27 -13.47 -18.79
CA GLN A 240 -4.16 -14.30 -19.98
C GLN A 240 -5.38 -15.22 -20.21
N ASP A 241 -6.20 -15.46 -19.18
CA ASP A 241 -7.50 -16.13 -19.38
C ASP A 241 -8.52 -15.21 -20.08
N LYS A 242 -8.31 -13.89 -19.98
CA LYS A 242 -9.13 -12.87 -20.64
C LYS A 242 -8.55 -12.43 -21.96
N CYS A 243 -7.24 -12.19 -21.99
CA CYS A 243 -6.48 -11.72 -23.14
C CYS A 243 -5.24 -12.59 -23.31
N PRO A 244 -5.33 -13.73 -24.02
CA PRO A 244 -4.26 -14.74 -24.06
C PRO A 244 -2.91 -14.26 -24.66
N ALA A 245 -2.94 -13.22 -25.48
CA ALA A 245 -1.73 -12.65 -26.10
C ALA A 245 -1.14 -11.49 -25.31
N ASP A 246 -1.71 -11.13 -24.16
CA ASP A 246 -1.22 -10.03 -23.35
C ASP A 246 0.14 -10.38 -22.73
N PRO A 247 1.23 -9.62 -23.04
CA PRO A 247 2.57 -9.93 -22.57
C PRO A 247 2.91 -9.30 -21.21
N ILE A 248 1.94 -8.63 -20.55
CA ILE A 248 2.21 -7.83 -19.38
C ILE A 248 2.87 -8.63 -18.25
N GLU A 249 3.94 -8.09 -17.72
CA GLU A 249 4.70 -8.62 -16.58
C GLU A 249 4.40 -7.80 -15.29
N HIS A 250 5.01 -8.17 -14.17
CA HIS A 250 4.69 -7.69 -12.83
C HIS A 250 4.63 -6.16 -12.71
N ASP A 251 5.74 -5.50 -13.05
CA ASP A 251 5.94 -4.08 -12.71
C ASP A 251 5.05 -3.14 -13.51
N GLN A 252 4.63 -3.56 -14.71
CA GLN A 252 3.80 -2.75 -15.58
C GLN A 252 2.30 -3.06 -15.46
N THR A 253 1.90 -4.04 -14.65
CA THR A 253 0.48 -4.38 -14.48
C THR A 253 -0.41 -3.18 -14.12
N PRO A 254 -0.04 -2.19 -13.28
CA PRO A 254 -0.86 -1.01 -13.04
C PRO A 254 -1.05 -0.10 -14.26
N ASN A 255 -0.13 -0.18 -15.22
CA ASN A 255 -0.15 0.63 -16.44
C ASN A 255 -0.88 -0.06 -17.60
N ASP A 256 -1.20 -1.33 -17.45
CA ASP A 256 -1.82 -2.13 -18.49
C ASP A 256 -3.29 -1.75 -18.72
N PRO A 257 -3.73 -1.53 -19.98
CA PRO A 257 -5.11 -1.15 -20.28
C PRO A 257 -6.16 -2.23 -19.95
N VAL A 258 -5.80 -3.52 -20.01
CA VAL A 258 -6.68 -4.63 -19.64
C VAL A 258 -6.89 -4.63 -18.12
N VAL A 259 -5.80 -4.50 -17.35
CA VAL A 259 -5.84 -4.37 -15.89
C VAL A 259 -6.68 -3.17 -15.46
N GLN A 260 -6.48 -2.02 -16.11
CA GLN A 260 -7.25 -0.80 -15.79
C GLN A 260 -8.75 -0.97 -16.04
N GLN A 261 -9.14 -1.70 -17.09
CA GLN A 261 -10.55 -2.04 -17.35
C GLN A 261 -11.11 -2.97 -16.25
N LEU A 262 -10.35 -3.98 -15.84
CA LEU A 262 -10.74 -4.90 -14.75
C LEU A 262 -10.91 -4.17 -13.43
N VAL A 263 -10.01 -3.25 -13.09
CA VAL A 263 -10.10 -2.40 -11.89
C VAL A 263 -11.35 -1.51 -11.95
N LEU A 264 -11.57 -0.82 -13.06
CA LEU A 264 -12.77 0.03 -13.24
C LEU A 264 -14.05 -0.78 -13.12
N GLN A 265 -14.08 -1.99 -13.69
CA GLN A 265 -15.24 -2.88 -13.58
C GLN A 265 -15.50 -3.28 -12.12
N ALA A 266 -14.45 -3.70 -11.38
CA ALA A 266 -14.59 -4.04 -9.98
C ALA A 266 -15.12 -2.86 -9.14
N LEU A 267 -14.54 -1.67 -9.34
CA LEU A 267 -14.95 -0.44 -8.65
C LEU A 267 -16.38 0.02 -8.98
N SER A 268 -16.91 -0.35 -10.15
CA SER A 268 -18.28 0.00 -10.55
C SER A 268 -19.38 -0.79 -9.83
N LEU A 269 -19.00 -1.87 -9.14
CA LEU A 269 -19.97 -2.75 -8.47
C LEU A 269 -20.32 -2.22 -7.09
N ALA A 270 -21.60 -2.09 -6.82
CA ALA A 270 -22.09 -1.66 -5.51
C ALA A 270 -21.83 -2.68 -4.39
N ARG A 271 -21.61 -3.94 -4.74
CA ARG A 271 -21.35 -5.05 -3.82
C ARG A 271 -20.64 -6.19 -4.54
N GLY A 272 -19.84 -6.93 -3.75
CA GLY A 272 -19.11 -8.11 -4.23
C GLY A 272 -17.80 -7.76 -4.92
N PRO A 273 -17.02 -8.78 -5.27
CA PRO A 273 -15.79 -8.64 -6.03
C PRO A 273 -16.10 -8.44 -7.53
N ALA A 274 -15.06 -8.24 -8.35
CA ALA A 274 -15.19 -8.15 -9.81
C ALA A 274 -16.02 -9.30 -10.39
N ASP A 275 -16.82 -8.99 -11.42
CA ASP A 275 -17.57 -10.02 -12.17
C ASP A 275 -16.59 -10.91 -12.95
N PRO A 276 -16.50 -12.20 -12.62
CA PRO A 276 -15.60 -13.11 -13.33
C PRO A 276 -16.00 -13.32 -14.81
N ALA A 277 -17.23 -12.99 -15.19
CA ALA A 277 -17.68 -13.08 -16.58
C ALA A 277 -17.34 -11.84 -17.41
N TYR A 278 -16.91 -10.73 -16.77
CA TYR A 278 -16.53 -9.52 -17.50
C TYR A 278 -15.37 -9.79 -18.46
N GLN A 279 -15.51 -9.33 -19.70
CA GLN A 279 -14.50 -9.46 -20.75
C GLN A 279 -13.97 -8.07 -21.11
N PRO A 280 -12.72 -7.74 -20.74
CA PRO A 280 -12.08 -6.50 -21.16
C PRO A 280 -11.76 -6.53 -22.66
N ALA A 281 -11.62 -5.37 -23.27
CA ALA A 281 -11.06 -5.27 -24.61
C ALA A 281 -9.56 -5.57 -24.54
N CYS A 282 -9.12 -6.57 -25.28
CA CYS A 282 -7.69 -6.87 -25.43
C CYS A 282 -7.06 -5.87 -26.43
N VAL A 283 -6.02 -5.17 -26.02
CA VAL A 283 -5.34 -4.10 -26.77
C VAL A 283 -3.85 -4.40 -26.91
#